data_6751085d898c4113b232ef37eac5e492
#
_entry.id   6751085d898c4113b232ef37eac5e492
#
_cell.length_a   1.000
_cell.length_b   1.000
_cell.length_c   1.000
_cell.angle_alpha   90.00
_cell.angle_beta   90.00
_cell.angle_gamma   90.00
#
_symmetry.space_group_name_H-M   'P 1'
#
loop_
_entity.id
_entity.type
_entity.pdbx_description
1 polymer ?
#
loop_
_entity_poly.entity_id
_entity_poly.type
_entity_poly.pdbx_seq_one_letter_code
_entity_poly.pdbx_strand_id
1 'polypeptide(L)'
;MKSGSCYKIGDNDQRPWGRWHVLDIGDRHVVKRIVVNPGERLSLQYHNHRSERWTAVSGHGIAEIDGMEHVLQLGHTVDIPLKATHRASCTGDAPLVFIEIQYGELLDENDIIRLSDDYNRV
;
A
#
# COMPACT_ATOMS: atom_id res chain seq x y z
N MET A 1 -21.16 12.52 -12.25
CA MET A 1 -19.89 11.80 -12.33
C MET A 1 -19.78 10.85 -11.15
N LYS A 2 -19.40 9.67 -11.40
CA LYS A 2 -19.20 8.77 -10.29
C LYS A 2 -17.78 8.90 -9.76
N SER A 3 -17.69 8.97 -8.47
CA SER A 3 -16.46 8.65 -7.78
C SER A 3 -16.20 7.19 -8.02
N GLY A 4 -15.02 6.76 -7.89
CA GLY A 4 -14.87 5.36 -7.98
C GLY A 4 -13.50 4.95 -8.36
N SER A 5 -13.43 3.72 -8.73
CA SER A 5 -12.21 3.02 -8.93
C SER A 5 -12.18 2.43 -10.32
N CYS A 6 -11.01 2.39 -10.93
CA CYS A 6 -10.79 1.61 -12.13
C CYS A 6 -10.53 0.13 -11.81
N TYR A 7 -10.48 -0.24 -10.52
CA TYR A 7 -10.25 -1.62 -10.10
C TYR A 7 -11.49 -2.48 -10.18
N LYS A 8 -11.28 -3.78 -10.26
CA LYS A 8 -12.31 -4.81 -10.12
C LYS A 8 -11.88 -5.80 -9.04
N ILE A 9 -12.86 -6.38 -8.34
CA ILE A 9 -12.58 -7.44 -7.37
C ILE A 9 -11.85 -8.58 -8.08
N GLY A 10 -10.74 -9.02 -7.50
CA GLY A 10 -9.90 -10.07 -8.07
C GLY A 10 -8.74 -9.56 -8.90
N ASP A 11 -8.71 -8.27 -9.25
CA ASP A 11 -7.56 -7.69 -9.93
C ASP A 11 -6.31 -7.93 -9.10
N ASN A 12 -5.21 -8.26 -9.76
CA ASN A 12 -3.94 -8.47 -9.10
C ASN A 12 -2.80 -8.13 -10.05
N ASP A 13 -1.63 -7.89 -9.49
CA ASP A 13 -0.46 -7.62 -10.29
C ASP A 13 0.82 -8.01 -9.53
N GLN A 14 1.80 -8.49 -10.27
CA GLN A 14 3.14 -8.71 -9.77
C GLN A 14 3.92 -7.43 -9.89
N ARG A 15 4.65 -7.10 -8.83
CA ARG A 15 5.52 -5.93 -8.77
C ARG A 15 6.93 -6.40 -8.40
N PRO A 16 7.98 -5.59 -8.65
CA PRO A 16 9.33 -5.99 -8.28
C PRO A 16 9.49 -6.36 -6.81
N TRP A 17 8.71 -5.73 -5.93
CA TRP A 17 8.77 -5.94 -4.49
C TRP A 17 7.83 -7.04 -3.97
N GLY A 18 6.91 -7.54 -4.79
CA GLY A 18 5.90 -8.52 -4.36
C GLY A 18 4.66 -8.48 -5.23
N ARG A 19 3.50 -8.38 -4.61
CA ARG A 19 2.23 -8.36 -5.36
C ARG A 19 1.09 -7.74 -4.56
N TRP A 20 0.03 -7.38 -5.27
CA TRP A 20 -1.21 -6.92 -4.64
C TRP A 20 -2.43 -7.61 -5.29
N HIS A 21 -3.50 -7.72 -4.50
CA HIS A 21 -4.80 -8.24 -4.93
C HIS A 21 -5.91 -7.34 -4.43
N VAL A 22 -6.89 -7.06 -5.29
CA VAL A 22 -8.10 -6.34 -4.89
C VAL A 22 -9.09 -7.34 -4.30
N LEU A 23 -9.47 -7.11 -3.05
CA LEU A 23 -10.36 -7.99 -2.30
C LEU A 23 -11.80 -7.47 -2.26
N ASP A 24 -11.99 -6.17 -2.23
CA ASP A 24 -13.30 -5.54 -2.12
C ASP A 24 -13.27 -4.14 -2.70
N ILE A 25 -14.42 -3.67 -3.18
CA ILE A 25 -14.60 -2.34 -3.76
C ILE A 25 -15.94 -1.80 -3.31
N GLY A 26 -15.94 -0.55 -2.85
CA GLY A 26 -17.16 0.21 -2.59
C GLY A 26 -17.13 1.55 -3.31
N ASP A 27 -18.09 2.42 -3.00
CA ASP A 27 -18.19 3.73 -3.65
C ASP A 27 -16.96 4.60 -3.43
N ARG A 28 -16.37 4.50 -2.24
CA ARG A 28 -15.26 5.37 -1.83
C ARG A 28 -14.13 4.59 -1.19
N HIS A 29 -14.08 3.28 -1.40
CA HIS A 29 -12.98 2.48 -0.86
C HIS A 29 -12.59 1.33 -1.78
N VAL A 30 -11.34 0.94 -1.66
CA VAL A 30 -10.80 -0.29 -2.23
C VAL A 30 -10.02 -1.00 -1.13
N VAL A 31 -10.21 -2.30 -1.02
CA VAL A 31 -9.45 -3.14 -0.10
C VAL A 31 -8.51 -4.02 -0.89
N LYS A 32 -7.23 -3.99 -0.52
CA LYS A 32 -6.20 -4.82 -1.15
C LYS A 32 -5.46 -5.66 -0.12
N ARG A 33 -5.02 -6.84 -0.55
CA ARG A 33 -3.96 -7.56 0.15
C ARG A 33 -2.65 -7.22 -0.52
N ILE A 34 -1.68 -6.80 0.28
CA ILE A 34 -0.34 -6.46 -0.19
C ILE A 34 0.63 -7.48 0.39
N VAL A 35 1.47 -8.05 -0.47
CA VAL A 35 2.52 -9.00 -0.08
C VAL A 35 3.86 -8.41 -0.49
N VAL A 36 4.73 -8.17 0.49
CA VAL A 36 6.08 -7.64 0.25
C VAL A 36 7.09 -8.76 0.52
N ASN A 37 7.88 -9.10 -0.48
CA ASN A 37 8.87 -10.17 -0.36
C ASN A 37 9.99 -9.80 0.63
N PRO A 38 10.61 -10.81 1.28
CA PRO A 38 11.72 -10.55 2.20
C PRO A 38 12.82 -9.70 1.56
N GLY A 39 13.27 -8.69 2.29
CA GLY A 39 14.32 -7.80 1.82
C GLY A 39 13.88 -6.72 0.84
N GLU A 40 12.63 -6.75 0.41
CA GLU A 40 12.09 -5.79 -0.57
C GLU A 40 11.29 -4.70 0.11
N ARG A 41 11.05 -3.61 -0.63
CA ARG A 41 10.22 -2.49 -0.16
C ARG A 41 9.54 -1.80 -1.33
N LEU A 42 8.41 -1.17 -1.05
CA LEU A 42 7.72 -0.33 -2.02
C LEU A 42 8.52 0.95 -2.28
N SER A 43 8.17 1.67 -3.34
CA SER A 43 8.71 3.02 -3.53
C SER A 43 8.30 3.93 -2.37
N LEU A 44 9.11 4.95 -2.11
CA LEU A 44 8.69 6.06 -1.27
C LEU A 44 7.76 6.91 -2.14
N GLN A 45 6.51 7.07 -1.71
CA GLN A 45 5.46 7.57 -2.58
C GLN A 45 4.41 8.36 -1.80
N TYR A 46 3.57 9.10 -2.51
CA TYR A 46 2.35 9.68 -1.95
C TYR A 46 1.24 9.67 -3.00
N HIS A 47 0.01 9.88 -2.54
CA HIS A 47 -1.19 9.92 -3.38
C HIS A 47 -1.93 11.23 -3.17
N ASN A 48 -2.47 11.79 -4.25
CA ASN A 48 -3.13 13.09 -4.21
C ASN A 48 -4.62 13.01 -3.87
N HIS A 49 -5.22 11.83 -4.06
CA HIS A 49 -6.69 11.70 -4.03
C HIS A 49 -7.19 10.65 -3.06
N ARG A 50 -6.31 10.00 -2.29
CA ARG A 50 -6.72 8.96 -1.34
C ARG A 50 -5.88 8.96 -0.08
N SER A 51 -6.51 8.52 1.02
CA SER A 51 -5.83 8.12 2.25
C SER A 51 -5.79 6.60 2.31
N GLU A 52 -4.97 6.04 3.19
CA GLU A 52 -4.87 4.59 3.34
C GLU A 52 -4.80 4.20 4.81
N ARG A 53 -5.24 2.97 5.08
CA ARG A 53 -5.03 2.31 6.38
C ARG A 53 -4.46 0.93 6.10
N TRP A 54 -3.37 0.59 6.79
CA TRP A 54 -2.72 -0.71 6.66
C TRP A 54 -2.79 -1.46 7.97
N THR A 55 -3.22 -2.71 7.94
CA THR A 55 -3.17 -3.62 9.09
C THR A 55 -2.35 -4.83 8.72
N ALA A 56 -1.23 -5.04 9.43
CA ALA A 56 -0.37 -6.20 9.18
C ALA A 56 -1.06 -7.46 9.69
N VAL A 57 -1.01 -8.51 8.90
CA VAL A 57 -1.64 -9.80 9.23
C VAL A 57 -0.65 -10.96 9.23
N SER A 58 0.57 -10.77 8.70
CA SER A 58 1.60 -11.79 8.70
C SER A 58 2.97 -11.18 8.42
N GLY A 59 4.01 -11.78 8.95
CA GLY A 59 5.37 -11.33 8.73
C GLY A 59 5.75 -10.12 9.58
N HIS A 60 6.89 -9.52 9.25
CA HIS A 60 7.45 -8.38 9.97
C HIS A 60 7.94 -7.33 8.98
N GLY A 61 7.67 -6.08 9.29
CA GLY A 61 8.12 -4.99 8.46
C GLY A 61 8.05 -3.64 9.16
N ILE A 62 8.26 -2.60 8.37
CA ILE A 62 8.23 -1.21 8.82
C ILE A 62 7.42 -0.41 7.82
N ALA A 63 6.55 0.45 8.35
CA ALA A 63 5.90 1.50 7.56
C ALA A 63 6.61 2.82 7.88
N GLU A 64 7.16 3.46 6.87
CA GLU A 64 7.69 4.81 6.99
C GLU A 64 6.60 5.77 6.52
N ILE A 65 6.21 6.71 7.40
CA ILE A 65 5.16 7.69 7.11
C ILE A 65 5.70 9.06 7.49
N ASP A 66 5.84 9.94 6.50
CA ASP A 66 6.41 11.29 6.68
C ASP A 66 7.73 11.25 7.46
N GLY A 67 8.58 10.30 7.13
CA GLY A 67 9.91 10.14 7.73
C GLY A 67 9.93 9.42 9.08
N MET A 68 8.78 9.03 9.62
CA MET A 68 8.71 8.30 10.89
C MET A 68 8.45 6.82 10.64
N GLU A 69 9.19 5.98 11.35
CA GLU A 69 9.07 4.53 11.23
C GLU A 69 8.08 3.96 12.23
N HIS A 70 7.23 3.06 11.75
CA HIS A 70 6.24 2.34 12.54
C HIS A 70 6.40 0.85 12.29
N VAL A 71 6.43 0.06 13.35
CA VAL A 71 6.52 -1.40 13.24
C VAL A 71 5.24 -1.95 12.62
N LEU A 72 5.39 -2.86 11.64
CA LEU A 72 4.30 -3.62 11.05
C LEU A 72 4.49 -5.09 11.38
N GLN A 73 3.64 -5.62 12.25
CA GLN A 73 3.56 -7.04 12.56
C GLN A 73 2.13 -7.35 12.96
N LEU A 74 1.77 -8.61 13.09
CA LEU A 74 0.40 -9.06 13.29
C LEU A 74 -0.41 -8.13 14.20
N GLY A 75 -1.49 -7.57 13.67
CA GLY A 75 -2.41 -6.71 14.39
C GLY A 75 -2.03 -5.23 14.45
N HIS A 76 -0.83 -4.86 14.03
CA HIS A 76 -0.45 -3.45 14.01
C HIS A 76 -1.11 -2.74 12.83
N THR A 77 -1.67 -1.56 13.09
CA THR A 77 -2.35 -0.74 12.09
C THR A 77 -1.70 0.63 12.04
N VAL A 78 -1.53 1.15 10.81
CA VAL A 78 -1.07 2.53 10.59
C VAL A 78 -2.03 3.24 9.66
N ASP A 79 -2.18 4.55 9.87
CA ASP A 79 -2.96 5.42 9.01
C ASP A 79 -2.05 6.29 8.18
N ILE A 80 -2.34 6.40 6.89
CA ILE A 80 -1.59 7.21 5.94
C ILE A 80 -2.52 8.31 5.45
N PRO A 81 -2.35 9.54 5.96
CA PRO A 81 -3.19 10.66 5.52
C PRO A 81 -2.99 11.00 4.05
N LEU A 82 -3.95 11.72 3.51
CA LEU A 82 -3.84 12.26 2.16
C LEU A 82 -2.50 12.98 1.97
N LYS A 83 -1.80 12.68 0.89
CA LYS A 83 -0.51 13.28 0.50
C LYS A 83 0.66 12.98 1.43
N ALA A 84 0.50 12.18 2.48
CA ALA A 84 1.62 11.77 3.32
C ALA A 84 2.56 10.86 2.54
N THR A 85 3.87 11.12 2.63
CA THR A 85 4.86 10.24 2.01
C THR A 85 4.94 8.94 2.80
N HIS A 86 5.06 7.82 2.10
CA HIS A 86 5.07 6.52 2.79
C HIS A 86 5.72 5.44 1.96
N ARG A 87 6.19 4.40 2.65
CA ARG A 87 6.61 3.13 2.07
C ARG A 87 6.53 2.02 3.11
N ALA A 88 6.31 0.80 2.63
CA ALA A 88 6.41 -0.41 3.44
C ALA A 88 7.66 -1.17 3.06
N SER A 89 8.33 -1.74 4.07
CA SER A 89 9.52 -2.58 3.89
C SER A 89 9.32 -3.89 4.63
N CYS A 90 9.71 -5.00 4.02
CA CYS A 90 9.72 -6.30 4.67
C CYS A 90 11.09 -6.51 5.34
N THR A 91 11.09 -6.66 6.65
CA THR A 91 12.33 -6.82 7.44
C THR A 91 12.54 -8.23 7.96
N GLY A 92 11.58 -9.12 7.77
CA GLY A 92 11.65 -10.49 8.24
C GLY A 92 12.10 -11.48 7.17
N ASP A 93 12.16 -12.75 7.55
CA ASP A 93 12.59 -13.85 6.67
C ASP A 93 11.43 -14.39 5.82
N ALA A 94 10.21 -14.05 6.20
CA ALA A 94 8.99 -14.41 5.47
C ALA A 94 8.35 -13.15 4.90
N PRO A 95 7.47 -13.26 3.87
CA PRO A 95 6.79 -12.09 3.32
C PRO A 95 6.01 -11.32 4.38
N LEU A 96 6.04 -10.00 4.27
CA LEU A 96 5.14 -9.12 5.02
C LEU A 96 3.82 -9.08 4.28
N VAL A 97 2.72 -9.35 4.98
CA VAL A 97 1.38 -9.26 4.41
C VAL A 97 0.56 -8.28 5.22
N PHE A 98 -0.03 -7.31 4.55
CA PHE A 98 -0.96 -6.39 5.20
C PHE A 98 -2.19 -6.15 4.33
N ILE A 99 -3.28 -5.82 4.99
CA ILE A 99 -4.53 -5.44 4.34
C ILE A 99 -4.54 -3.92 4.28
N GLU A 100 -4.75 -3.41 3.08
CA GLU A 100 -4.77 -1.98 2.80
C GLU A 100 -6.19 -1.57 2.46
N ILE A 101 -6.67 -0.54 3.13
CA ILE A 101 -7.94 0.10 2.78
C ILE A 101 -7.59 1.47 2.22
N GLN A 102 -7.98 1.72 0.97
CA GLN A 102 -7.86 3.01 0.31
C GLN A 102 -9.19 3.74 0.42
N TYR A 103 -9.14 5.01 0.78
CA TYR A 103 -10.33 5.86 0.88
C TYR A 103 -10.17 7.08 0.00
N GLY A 104 -11.17 7.42 -0.77
CA GLY A 104 -11.10 8.64 -1.55
C GLY A 104 -12.13 8.72 -2.65
N GLU A 105 -12.12 9.86 -3.33
CA GLU A 105 -13.02 10.10 -4.44
C GLU A 105 -12.46 9.53 -5.74
N LEU A 106 -11.15 9.43 -5.86
CA LEU A 106 -10.48 8.85 -7.01
C LEU A 106 -9.55 7.74 -6.55
N LEU A 107 -9.87 6.52 -6.90
CA LEU A 107 -9.11 5.33 -6.52
C LEU A 107 -8.55 4.72 -7.79
N ASP A 108 -7.36 5.17 -8.18
CA ASP A 108 -6.71 4.82 -9.44
C ASP A 108 -5.24 4.47 -9.17
N GLU A 109 -4.76 3.42 -9.80
CA GLU A 109 -3.37 3.00 -9.69
C GLU A 109 -2.41 4.07 -10.20
N ASN A 110 -2.87 4.94 -11.09
CA ASN A 110 -2.07 6.05 -11.61
C ASN A 110 -1.97 7.25 -10.67
N ASP A 111 -2.74 7.27 -9.58
CA ASP A 111 -2.61 8.30 -8.54
C ASP A 111 -1.46 7.95 -7.62
N ILE A 112 -0.26 8.03 -8.14
CA ILE A 112 0.96 7.74 -7.41
C ILE A 112 2.08 8.66 -7.87
N ILE A 113 2.75 9.30 -6.90
CA ILE A 113 3.98 10.06 -7.14
C ILE A 113 5.11 9.33 -6.41
N ARG A 114 6.04 8.79 -7.16
CA ARG A 114 7.19 8.08 -6.59
C ARG A 114 8.34 9.05 -6.41
N LEU A 115 8.86 9.14 -5.19
CA LEU A 115 9.98 10.02 -4.84
C LEU A 115 11.30 9.26 -4.87
N SER A 116 11.27 7.98 -4.53
CA SER A 116 12.44 7.09 -4.54
C SER A 116 11.96 5.67 -4.76
N ASP A 117 12.69 4.92 -5.56
CA ASP A 117 12.31 3.55 -5.90
C ASP A 117 13.56 2.71 -6.16
N ASP A 118 13.68 1.58 -5.46
CA ASP A 118 14.82 0.66 -5.61
C ASP A 118 14.86 0.02 -7.01
N TYR A 119 13.79 0.12 -7.78
CA TYR A 119 13.63 -0.53 -9.08
C TYR A 119 13.61 0.47 -10.25
N ASN A 120 14.00 1.72 -9.99
CA ASN A 120 14.14 2.77 -11.01
C ASN A 120 12.84 3.11 -11.76
N ARG A 121 11.70 3.10 -11.07
CA ARG A 121 10.41 3.50 -11.66
C ARG A 121 10.07 4.98 -11.44
N VAL A 122 10.99 5.70 -10.85
CA VAL A 122 10.82 7.14 -10.61
C VAL A 122 11.00 7.91 -11.92
#